data_18eceab70aa68dd4ff5ccc50f1e9bc19
#
_entry.id   18eceab70aa68dd4ff5ccc50f1e9bc19
#
_cell.length_a   1.000
_cell.length_b   1.000
_cell.length_c   1.000
_cell.angle_alpha   90.00
_cell.angle_beta   90.00
_cell.angle_gamma   90.00
#
_symmetry.space_group_name_H-M   'P 1'
#
loop_
_entity.id
_entity.type
_entity.pdbx_description
1 polymer ?
#
loop_
_entity_poly.entity_id
_entity_poly.type
_entity_poly.pdbx_seq_one_letter_code
_entity_poly.pdbx_strand_id
1 'polypeptide(L)'
;MNELTHRVTRICWNSNHWVAPSGQAGKSKNTNSFENRYGFGFEEWNFDFSKIIDGYIYGYIPAASTTRISTKADPVFTLSFYTIENQKKHNQRWWIGTINQVELIDTTKSKEIYTIYKKNGWLKERFQQLQKLGIDYYQLLDIYAEHFFNIRYKLKDVNLLDNPLSFEHDNPAVTSNYYNFLNFTVTPDQLNVRKTDLLSSNQKEFFSRETYTIEAATFQKVHSVVHNLLITDLNKTFKKHQIFSEYTLDNNTRVDIAIKDNQGSFILYEIKIGRNLRDVMRLSIGQLLEYSFSLEYQNIKEMNIVSIFDINDPTHLKEYNFINSLRKYFKIPISYHFIKIENT
;
A
#
# COMPACT_ATOMS: atom_id res chain seq x y z
N MET A 1 -0.13 13.04 24.30
CA MET A 1 0.71 12.22 23.39
C MET A 1 1.67 13.20 22.74
N ASN A 2 2.99 12.96 22.82
CA ASN A 2 3.94 13.80 22.08
C ASN A 2 3.69 13.57 20.59
N GLU A 3 3.57 14.67 19.85
CA GLU A 3 3.43 14.63 18.38
C GLU A 3 4.71 14.04 17.78
N LEU A 4 4.57 13.06 16.87
CA LEU A 4 5.72 12.44 16.21
C LEU A 4 6.43 13.47 15.32
N THR A 5 7.74 13.45 15.30
CA THR A 5 8.53 14.26 14.36
C THR A 5 8.10 13.91 12.92
N HIS A 6 7.82 14.92 12.11
CA HIS A 6 7.51 14.72 10.69
C HIS A 6 8.76 14.97 9.85
N ARG A 7 9.09 13.99 9.02
CA ARG A 7 10.23 14.04 8.08
C ARG A 7 9.74 13.88 6.67
N VAL A 8 10.45 14.51 5.74
CA VAL A 8 10.20 14.38 4.30
C VAL A 8 11.47 13.89 3.64
N THR A 9 11.38 12.93 2.73
CA THR A 9 12.54 12.41 2.00
C THR A 9 12.24 12.16 0.53
N ARG A 10 13.27 12.30 -0.29
CA ARG A 10 13.25 11.85 -1.67
C ARG A 10 13.50 10.34 -1.73
N ILE A 11 12.77 9.66 -2.63
CA ILE A 11 13.10 8.32 -3.12
C ILE A 11 13.30 8.36 -4.64
N CYS A 12 13.99 7.38 -5.22
CA CYS A 12 14.24 7.34 -6.66
C CYS A 12 12.93 7.25 -7.44
N TRP A 13 12.95 7.74 -8.68
CA TRP A 13 11.81 7.59 -9.58
C TRP A 13 11.48 6.13 -9.83
N ASN A 14 10.20 5.81 -9.80
CA ASN A 14 9.68 4.49 -10.09
C ASN A 14 8.31 4.59 -10.75
N SER A 15 8.13 3.97 -11.91
CA SER A 15 6.84 3.89 -12.62
C SER A 15 6.00 2.67 -12.20
N ASN A 16 6.50 1.84 -11.27
CA ASN A 16 5.83 0.66 -10.73
C ASN A 16 5.36 0.86 -9.28
N HIS A 17 5.04 2.09 -8.88
CA HIS A 17 4.55 2.43 -7.53
C HIS A 17 5.42 1.91 -6.38
N TRP A 18 6.72 1.75 -6.61
CA TRP A 18 7.68 1.22 -5.63
C TRP A 18 7.32 -0.18 -5.09
N VAL A 19 6.63 -0.99 -5.89
CA VAL A 19 6.36 -2.41 -5.64
C VAL A 19 7.45 -3.29 -6.23
N ALA A 20 8.02 -2.85 -7.36
CA ALA A 20 9.12 -3.52 -8.06
C ALA A 20 9.95 -2.49 -8.84
N PRO A 21 11.19 -2.82 -9.22
CA PRO A 21 12.03 -1.93 -10.03
C PRO A 21 11.39 -1.62 -11.38
N SER A 22 11.58 -0.39 -11.85
CA SER A 22 11.01 0.10 -13.12
C SER A 22 12.05 0.36 -14.22
N GLY A 23 13.32 -0.03 -14.00
CA GLY A 23 14.40 0.21 -14.94
C GLY A 23 14.93 1.66 -14.91
N GLN A 24 15.72 2.05 -15.94
CA GLN A 24 16.47 3.29 -15.93
C GLN A 24 15.64 4.54 -16.30
N ALA A 25 14.51 4.35 -16.98
CA ALA A 25 13.71 5.48 -17.49
C ALA A 25 13.23 6.40 -16.34
N GLY A 26 13.38 7.71 -16.50
CA GLY A 26 12.97 8.71 -15.51
C GLY A 26 13.90 8.86 -14.29
N LYS A 27 14.89 7.98 -14.11
CA LYS A 27 15.85 8.05 -12.99
C LYS A 27 16.93 9.11 -13.19
N SER A 28 17.73 9.35 -12.15
CA SER A 28 18.82 10.31 -12.17
C SER A 28 19.80 10.04 -13.31
N LYS A 29 20.24 11.11 -13.98
CA LYS A 29 21.30 11.08 -14.98
C LYS A 29 22.69 11.29 -14.38
N ASN A 30 22.79 11.51 -13.08
CA ASN A 30 24.06 11.64 -12.38
C ASN A 30 24.76 10.29 -12.33
N THR A 31 25.89 10.17 -13.03
CA THR A 31 26.68 8.93 -13.12
C THR A 31 27.22 8.44 -11.77
N ASN A 32 27.27 9.30 -10.76
CA ASN A 32 27.67 8.95 -9.40
C ASN A 32 26.54 8.40 -8.55
N SER A 33 25.28 8.53 -9.00
CA SER A 33 24.15 7.99 -8.22
C SER A 33 24.06 6.48 -8.40
N PHE A 34 23.60 5.81 -7.34
CA PHE A 34 23.43 4.36 -7.33
C PHE A 34 22.46 3.90 -8.43
N GLU A 35 21.31 4.55 -8.52
CA GLU A 35 20.27 4.23 -9.49
C GLU A 35 20.70 4.46 -10.95
N ASN A 36 21.62 5.38 -11.22
CA ASN A 36 22.20 5.53 -12.55
C ASN A 36 23.18 4.41 -12.88
N ARG A 37 24.03 4.07 -11.90
CA ARG A 37 25.09 3.06 -12.07
C ARG A 37 24.54 1.65 -12.24
N TYR A 38 23.51 1.31 -11.47
CA TYR A 38 22.97 -0.06 -11.37
C TYR A 38 21.58 -0.22 -11.98
N GLY A 39 20.91 0.84 -12.40
CA GLY A 39 19.60 0.78 -13.04
C GLY A 39 18.41 0.64 -12.08
N PHE A 40 18.65 0.57 -10.77
CA PHE A 40 17.60 0.46 -9.75
C PHE A 40 18.03 1.11 -8.41
N GLY A 41 17.08 1.30 -7.49
CA GLY A 41 17.31 1.66 -6.09
C GLY A 41 16.65 0.66 -5.14
N PHE A 42 17.23 0.43 -3.95
CA PHE A 42 16.64 -0.48 -2.96
C PHE A 42 15.26 0.00 -2.47
N GLU A 43 14.98 1.28 -2.55
CA GLU A 43 13.69 1.87 -2.23
C GLU A 43 12.57 1.51 -3.21
N GLU A 44 12.86 0.92 -4.36
CA GLU A 44 11.85 0.54 -5.36
C GLU A 44 10.98 -0.65 -4.94
N TRP A 45 11.23 -1.24 -3.77
CA TRP A 45 10.38 -2.25 -3.14
C TRP A 45 9.72 -1.76 -1.85
N ASN A 46 9.79 -0.45 -1.56
CA ASN A 46 9.27 0.06 -0.30
C ASN A 46 7.78 -0.16 -0.10
N PHE A 47 7.01 -0.28 -1.15
CA PHE A 47 5.56 -0.47 -1.09
C PHE A 47 5.11 -1.84 -1.60
N ASP A 48 6.02 -2.83 -1.58
CA ASP A 48 5.65 -4.25 -1.79
C ASP A 48 5.01 -4.80 -0.51
N PHE A 49 3.71 -4.56 -0.37
CA PHE A 49 2.92 -4.95 0.80
C PHE A 49 2.65 -6.46 0.88
N SER A 50 3.14 -7.26 -0.07
CA SER A 50 3.03 -8.72 -0.01
C SER A 50 4.04 -9.38 0.94
N LYS A 51 5.05 -8.64 1.40
CA LYS A 51 6.17 -9.16 2.19
C LYS A 51 6.06 -8.67 3.64
N ILE A 52 5.11 -9.22 4.39
CA ILE A 52 4.87 -8.88 5.80
C ILE A 52 5.58 -9.89 6.69
N ILE A 53 6.37 -9.41 7.65
CA ILE A 53 7.03 -10.20 8.70
C ILE A 53 6.65 -9.59 10.05
N ASP A 54 6.07 -10.38 10.94
CA ASP A 54 5.64 -9.95 12.28
C ASP A 54 4.77 -8.66 12.26
N GLY A 55 3.86 -8.57 11.25
CA GLY A 55 2.97 -7.41 11.07
C GLY A 55 3.66 -6.16 10.52
N TYR A 56 4.93 -6.23 10.15
CA TYR A 56 5.70 -5.13 9.59
C TYR A 56 6.09 -5.38 8.14
N ILE A 57 6.16 -4.28 7.40
CA ILE A 57 6.78 -4.18 6.08
C ILE A 57 8.17 -3.57 6.30
N TYR A 58 9.16 -4.10 5.59
CA TYR A 58 10.55 -3.68 5.70
C TYR A 58 10.99 -3.02 4.39
N GLY A 59 11.55 -1.84 4.50
CA GLY A 59 11.97 -1.04 3.36
C GLY A 59 13.34 -0.41 3.54
N TYR A 60 13.72 0.36 2.54
CA TYR A 60 14.98 1.08 2.50
C TYR A 60 14.77 2.53 2.10
N ILE A 61 15.42 3.46 2.78
CA ILE A 61 15.49 4.87 2.38
C ILE A 61 16.94 5.34 2.42
N PRO A 62 17.46 5.93 1.31
CA PRO A 62 18.85 6.40 1.26
C PRO A 62 19.17 7.41 2.35
N ALA A 63 18.22 8.28 2.69
CA ALA A 63 18.36 9.29 3.73
C ALA A 63 18.74 8.71 5.11
N ALA A 64 18.21 7.55 5.50
CA ALA A 64 18.52 6.91 6.77
C ALA A 64 19.96 6.38 6.82
N SER A 65 20.55 6.03 5.67
CA SER A 65 21.93 5.58 5.57
C SER A 65 22.95 6.72 5.59
N THR A 66 22.55 7.92 5.17
CA THR A 66 23.42 9.09 5.05
C THR A 66 23.33 10.05 6.24
N THR A 67 22.23 9.99 7.00
CA THR A 67 21.97 10.89 8.11
C THR A 67 22.40 10.25 9.42
N ARG A 68 23.06 11.01 10.32
CA ARG A 68 23.41 10.60 11.69
C ARG A 68 22.19 10.51 12.62
N ILE A 69 21.05 10.06 12.11
CA ILE A 69 19.86 9.85 12.92
C ILE A 69 20.12 8.61 13.79
N SER A 70 20.22 8.84 15.07
CA SER A 70 20.35 7.77 16.06
C SER A 70 19.01 7.04 16.18
N THR A 71 19.00 5.73 15.98
CA THR A 71 17.86 4.86 16.34
C THR A 71 17.44 5.01 17.81
N LYS A 72 18.30 5.59 18.65
CA LYS A 72 18.04 5.84 20.07
C LYS A 72 17.35 7.18 20.35
N ALA A 73 17.60 8.20 19.51
CA ALA A 73 17.11 9.57 19.78
C ALA A 73 15.70 9.82 19.21
N ASP A 74 15.37 9.24 18.07
CA ASP A 74 14.09 9.45 17.38
C ASP A 74 13.74 8.17 16.57
N PRO A 75 13.39 7.07 17.29
CA PRO A 75 13.23 5.77 16.65
C PRO A 75 11.95 5.67 15.81
N VAL A 76 10.93 6.50 16.07
CA VAL A 76 9.64 6.49 15.39
C VAL A 76 9.26 7.89 14.95
N PHE A 77 8.90 8.05 13.69
CA PHE A 77 8.53 9.34 13.11
C PHE A 77 7.52 9.17 11.96
N THR A 78 6.86 10.25 11.60
CA THR A 78 6.05 10.33 10.38
C THR A 78 6.95 10.62 9.19
N LEU A 79 6.79 9.89 8.10
CA LEU A 79 7.61 10.03 6.90
C LEU A 79 6.79 10.26 5.65
N SER A 80 7.00 11.40 5.02
CA SER A 80 6.44 11.70 3.70
C SER A 80 7.47 11.52 2.60
N PHE A 81 6.98 11.18 1.42
CA PHE A 81 7.80 10.85 0.26
C PHE A 81 7.51 11.74 -0.94
N TYR A 82 8.56 12.14 -1.61
CA TYR A 82 8.51 12.70 -2.95
C TYR A 82 9.55 12.06 -3.84
N THR A 83 9.37 12.20 -5.13
CA THR A 83 10.34 11.74 -6.14
C THR A 83 10.56 12.79 -7.22
N ILE A 84 11.62 12.60 -7.99
CA ILE A 84 11.95 13.46 -9.13
C ILE A 84 12.07 12.58 -10.37
N GLU A 85 11.19 12.82 -11.33
CA GLU A 85 11.27 12.24 -12.66
C GLU A 85 12.16 13.09 -13.55
N ASN A 86 13.21 12.49 -14.08
CA ASN A 86 14.13 13.16 -15.01
C ASN A 86 13.63 13.00 -16.44
N GLN A 87 12.91 13.98 -16.94
CA GLN A 87 12.42 14.02 -18.32
C GLN A 87 13.46 14.64 -19.26
N LYS A 88 13.22 14.55 -20.60
CA LYS A 88 14.16 15.07 -21.60
C LYS A 88 14.36 16.58 -21.52
N LYS A 89 13.32 17.34 -21.20
CA LYS A 89 13.35 18.82 -21.23
C LYS A 89 13.42 19.45 -19.83
N HIS A 90 12.83 18.83 -18.84
CA HIS A 90 12.76 19.34 -17.46
C HIS A 90 12.61 18.18 -16.47
N ASN A 91 12.87 18.44 -15.20
CA ASN A 91 12.64 17.49 -14.12
C ASN A 91 11.26 17.79 -13.52
N GLN A 92 10.44 16.75 -13.35
CA GLN A 92 9.15 16.89 -12.71
C GLN A 92 9.23 16.31 -11.29
N ARG A 93 8.68 17.00 -10.31
CA ARG A 93 8.55 16.52 -8.92
C ARG A 93 7.16 15.99 -8.67
N TRP A 94 7.11 14.92 -7.90
CA TRP A 94 5.88 14.22 -7.57
C TRP A 94 5.82 13.92 -6.08
N TRP A 95 4.72 14.31 -5.43
CA TRP A 95 4.40 13.93 -4.07
C TRP A 95 3.70 12.59 -4.06
N ILE A 96 4.20 11.64 -3.23
CA ILE A 96 3.76 10.23 -3.23
C ILE A 96 2.77 9.97 -2.10
N GLY A 97 3.02 10.52 -0.92
CA GLY A 97 2.20 10.31 0.27
C GLY A 97 3.02 10.21 1.54
N THR A 98 2.42 9.61 2.57
CA THR A 98 2.97 9.61 3.93
C THR A 98 2.78 8.25 4.59
N ILE A 99 3.74 7.85 5.43
CA ILE A 99 3.60 6.75 6.38
C ILE A 99 3.66 7.36 7.79
N ASN A 100 2.61 7.15 8.59
CA ASN A 100 2.43 7.85 9.87
C ASN A 100 3.39 7.39 10.98
N GLN A 101 3.81 6.12 10.96
CA GLN A 101 4.72 5.56 11.95
C GLN A 101 5.78 4.72 11.23
N VAL A 102 6.94 5.30 11.03
CA VAL A 102 8.12 4.63 10.47
C VAL A 102 9.15 4.47 11.58
N GLU A 103 9.67 3.27 11.74
CA GLU A 103 10.73 2.94 12.68
C GLU A 103 12.03 2.69 11.93
N LEU A 104 13.13 3.27 12.41
CA LEU A 104 14.47 2.92 11.94
C LEU A 104 14.86 1.57 12.52
N ILE A 105 15.52 0.75 11.71
CA ILE A 105 16.10 -0.52 12.13
C ILE A 105 17.63 -0.49 11.97
N ASP A 106 18.31 -1.22 12.84
CA ASP A 106 19.76 -1.36 12.78
C ASP A 106 20.22 -2.47 11.82
N THR A 107 21.53 -2.57 11.63
CA THR A 107 22.15 -3.57 10.74
C THR A 107 21.90 -5.01 11.21
N THR A 108 21.77 -5.25 12.50
CA THR A 108 21.48 -6.57 13.06
C THR A 108 20.10 -7.03 12.64
N LYS A 109 19.09 -6.14 12.80
CA LYS A 109 17.72 -6.42 12.35
C LYS A 109 17.63 -6.54 10.83
N SER A 110 18.39 -5.74 10.08
CA SER A 110 18.46 -5.86 8.62
C SER A 110 18.94 -7.26 8.19
N LYS A 111 20.00 -7.79 8.81
CA LYS A 111 20.50 -9.16 8.54
C LYS A 111 19.47 -10.24 8.87
N GLU A 112 18.79 -10.09 10.00
CA GLU A 112 17.73 -11.02 10.38
C GLU A 112 16.64 -11.08 9.31
N ILE A 113 16.12 -9.91 8.91
CA ILE A 113 15.08 -9.81 7.89
C ILE A 113 15.55 -10.30 6.53
N TYR A 114 16.80 -10.00 6.16
CA TYR A 114 17.41 -10.52 4.94
C TYR A 114 17.41 -12.06 4.93
N THR A 115 17.73 -12.68 6.04
CA THR A 115 17.72 -14.15 6.19
C THR A 115 16.32 -14.72 6.00
N ILE A 116 15.30 -14.07 6.55
CA ILE A 116 13.90 -14.45 6.37
C ILE A 116 13.49 -14.31 4.89
N TYR A 117 13.87 -13.22 4.24
CA TYR A 117 13.61 -12.99 2.80
C TYR A 117 14.27 -14.09 1.95
N LYS A 118 15.52 -14.50 2.29
CA LYS A 118 16.23 -15.57 1.62
C LYS A 118 15.51 -16.91 1.78
N LYS A 119 15.11 -17.24 3.02
CA LYS A 119 14.38 -18.48 3.35
C LYS A 119 13.03 -18.57 2.63
N ASN A 120 12.30 -17.48 2.54
CA ASN A 120 10.98 -17.43 1.90
C ASN A 120 11.04 -17.35 0.36
N GLY A 121 12.23 -17.29 -0.23
CA GLY A 121 12.41 -17.15 -1.68
C GLY A 121 12.16 -15.72 -2.22
N TRP A 122 11.87 -14.74 -1.37
CA TRP A 122 11.56 -13.36 -1.76
C TRP A 122 12.76 -12.61 -2.34
N LEU A 123 13.99 -12.96 -1.92
CA LEU A 123 15.20 -12.43 -2.57
C LEU A 123 15.33 -12.94 -4.01
N LYS A 124 15.00 -14.21 -4.25
CA LYS A 124 14.99 -14.78 -5.60
C LYS A 124 13.95 -14.09 -6.48
N GLU A 125 12.78 -13.79 -5.93
CA GLU A 125 11.73 -13.04 -6.62
C GLU A 125 12.21 -11.62 -7.02
N ARG A 126 12.81 -10.86 -6.06
CA ARG A 126 13.39 -9.54 -6.35
C ARG A 126 14.49 -9.60 -7.41
N PHE A 127 15.32 -10.62 -7.35
CA PHE A 127 16.36 -10.84 -8.34
C PHE A 127 15.78 -11.11 -9.74
N GLN A 128 14.75 -11.93 -9.85
CA GLN A 128 14.06 -12.18 -11.13
C GLN A 128 13.44 -10.91 -11.70
N GLN A 129 12.96 -10.00 -10.85
CA GLN A 129 12.46 -8.69 -11.30
C GLN A 129 13.59 -7.84 -11.90
N LEU A 130 14.80 -7.84 -11.31
CA LEU A 130 15.97 -7.15 -11.86
C LEU A 130 16.44 -7.79 -13.18
N GLN A 131 16.47 -9.12 -13.26
CA GLN A 131 16.86 -9.83 -14.48
C GLN A 131 15.95 -9.51 -15.68
N LYS A 132 14.63 -9.39 -15.45
CA LYS A 132 13.67 -8.96 -16.50
C LYS A 132 14.00 -7.58 -17.08
N LEU A 133 14.71 -6.75 -16.35
CA LEU A 133 15.18 -5.42 -16.76
C LEU A 133 16.61 -5.43 -17.33
N GLY A 134 17.21 -6.64 -17.48
CA GLY A 134 18.59 -6.78 -17.92
C GLY A 134 19.63 -6.40 -16.86
N ILE A 135 19.22 -6.33 -15.58
CA ILE A 135 20.11 -5.96 -14.47
C ILE A 135 20.60 -7.24 -13.78
N ASP A 136 21.89 -7.51 -13.87
CA ASP A 136 22.53 -8.60 -13.14
C ASP A 136 23.18 -8.08 -11.85
N TYR A 137 22.48 -8.28 -10.71
CA TYR A 137 22.90 -7.76 -9.42
C TYR A 137 23.06 -8.87 -8.36
N TYR A 138 23.02 -10.13 -8.77
CA TYR A 138 23.02 -11.28 -7.85
C TYR A 138 24.20 -11.30 -6.89
N GLN A 139 25.41 -11.02 -7.38
CA GLN A 139 26.64 -11.10 -6.58
C GLN A 139 26.72 -10.02 -5.48
N LEU A 140 25.95 -8.93 -5.61
CA LEU A 140 25.98 -7.81 -4.65
C LEU A 140 24.92 -7.92 -3.56
N LEU A 141 23.91 -8.77 -3.72
CA LEU A 141 22.84 -8.90 -2.72
C LEU A 141 23.35 -9.39 -1.36
N ASP A 142 24.26 -10.36 -1.34
CA ASP A 142 24.82 -10.87 -0.07
C ASP A 142 25.79 -9.87 0.60
N ILE A 143 26.44 -8.99 -0.17
CA ILE A 143 27.36 -7.96 0.34
C ILE A 143 26.58 -6.86 1.09
N TYR A 144 25.36 -6.58 0.67
CA TYR A 144 24.53 -5.53 1.23
C TYR A 144 23.49 -6.01 2.25
N ALA A 145 23.57 -7.27 2.72
CA ALA A 145 22.61 -7.83 3.69
C ALA A 145 22.38 -6.94 4.92
N GLU A 146 23.45 -6.30 5.43
CA GLU A 146 23.40 -5.40 6.59
C GLU A 146 22.64 -4.10 6.32
N HIS A 147 22.55 -3.70 5.06
CA HIS A 147 22.01 -2.41 4.63
C HIS A 147 20.82 -2.56 3.67
N PHE A 148 20.32 -3.79 3.51
CA PHE A 148 19.21 -4.07 2.59
C PHE A 148 17.89 -3.45 3.06
N PHE A 149 17.73 -3.34 4.38
CA PHE A 149 16.59 -2.72 5.04
C PHE A 149 17.09 -1.76 6.10
N ASN A 150 16.46 -0.59 6.21
CA ASN A 150 16.80 0.38 7.27
C ASN A 150 15.56 1.03 7.90
N ILE A 151 14.36 0.70 7.40
CA ILE A 151 13.08 1.11 7.98
C ILE A 151 12.14 -0.09 8.09
N ARG A 152 11.17 0.03 9.01
CA ARG A 152 9.97 -0.80 9.05
C ARG A 152 8.75 0.03 9.38
N TYR A 153 7.58 -0.44 9.00
CA TYR A 153 6.30 0.21 9.26
C TYR A 153 5.16 -0.79 9.11
N LYS A 154 3.97 -0.43 9.59
CA LYS A 154 2.77 -1.26 9.47
C LYS A 154 1.89 -0.78 8.32
N LEU A 155 1.20 -1.69 7.68
CA LEU A 155 0.32 -1.38 6.55
C LEU A 155 -0.77 -0.35 6.93
N LYS A 156 -1.29 -0.41 8.16
CA LYS A 156 -2.30 0.52 8.68
C LYS A 156 -1.82 1.99 8.74
N ASP A 157 -0.52 2.22 8.79
CA ASP A 157 0.09 3.54 8.91
C ASP A 157 0.38 4.19 7.54
N VAL A 158 0.09 3.46 6.44
CA VAL A 158 0.38 3.88 5.07
C VAL A 158 -0.75 4.73 4.50
N ASN A 159 -0.44 5.95 4.07
CA ASN A 159 -1.32 6.92 3.42
C ASN A 159 -0.68 7.41 2.12
N LEU A 160 -0.57 6.53 1.13
CA LEU A 160 -0.07 6.90 -0.19
C LEU A 160 -1.21 7.45 -1.04
N LEU A 161 -0.86 8.33 -1.97
CA LEU A 161 -1.79 8.83 -2.97
C LEU A 161 -1.98 7.78 -4.07
N ASP A 162 -3.20 7.60 -4.55
CA ASP A 162 -3.49 6.73 -5.69
C ASP A 162 -2.73 7.18 -6.94
N ASN A 163 -2.64 8.49 -7.13
CA ASN A 163 -1.84 9.13 -8.16
C ASN A 163 -0.94 10.16 -7.49
N PRO A 164 0.39 10.08 -7.65
CA PRO A 164 1.30 11.11 -7.19
C PRO A 164 0.87 12.50 -7.70
N LEU A 165 0.99 13.52 -6.85
CA LEU A 165 0.65 14.89 -7.20
C LEU A 165 1.89 15.62 -7.72
N SER A 166 1.79 16.20 -8.92
CA SER A 166 2.88 17.04 -9.45
C SER A 166 2.97 18.36 -8.69
N PHE A 167 4.18 18.85 -8.46
CA PHE A 167 4.43 20.15 -7.86
C PHE A 167 5.64 20.85 -8.47
N GLU A 168 5.74 22.17 -8.28
CA GLU A 168 6.77 22.98 -8.89
C GLU A 168 8.16 22.67 -8.32
N HIS A 169 9.17 22.76 -9.19
CA HIS A 169 10.56 22.47 -8.83
C HIS A 169 11.13 23.40 -7.76
N ASP A 170 10.71 24.64 -7.76
CA ASP A 170 11.14 25.70 -6.84
C ASP A 170 10.20 25.88 -5.64
N ASN A 171 9.30 24.91 -5.40
CA ASN A 171 8.41 24.96 -4.24
C ASN A 171 9.23 25.11 -2.94
N PRO A 172 9.00 26.16 -2.14
CA PRO A 172 9.80 26.47 -0.95
C PRO A 172 9.73 25.39 0.13
N ALA A 173 8.68 24.57 0.13
CA ALA A 173 8.51 23.50 1.10
C ALA A 173 9.37 22.27 0.78
N VAL A 174 9.73 22.03 -0.50
CA VAL A 174 10.53 20.88 -0.92
C VAL A 174 11.49 21.29 -2.03
N THR A 175 12.66 21.81 -1.66
CA THR A 175 13.67 22.31 -2.62
C THR A 175 14.79 21.31 -2.88
N SER A 176 15.00 20.32 -1.99
CA SER A 176 16.14 19.40 -2.08
C SER A 176 16.08 18.49 -3.30
N ASN A 177 17.22 18.33 -3.96
CA ASN A 177 17.46 17.33 -5.00
C ASN A 177 18.18 16.08 -4.44
N TYR A 178 18.55 16.10 -3.17
CA TYR A 178 19.34 15.04 -2.53
C TYR A 178 18.46 14.08 -1.73
N TYR A 179 18.98 12.88 -1.50
CA TYR A 179 18.39 11.88 -0.60
C TYR A 179 18.74 12.21 0.85
N ASN A 180 18.02 13.15 1.43
CA ASN A 180 18.19 13.58 2.83
C ASN A 180 16.85 13.70 3.52
N PHE A 181 16.86 13.73 4.85
CA PHE A 181 15.68 14.09 5.63
C PHE A 181 15.53 15.60 5.72
N LEU A 182 14.34 16.07 5.43
CA LEU A 182 13.91 17.44 5.69
C LEU A 182 13.05 17.42 6.96
N ASN A 183 13.42 18.25 7.95
CA ASN A 183 12.77 18.29 9.27
C ASN A 183 11.68 19.37 9.30
N PHE A 184 10.63 19.21 8.52
CA PHE A 184 9.48 20.09 8.56
C PHE A 184 8.23 19.36 8.07
N THR A 185 7.08 19.81 8.50
CA THR A 185 5.79 19.29 8.06
C THR A 185 5.44 19.91 6.71
N VAL A 186 5.26 19.06 5.69
CA VAL A 186 4.77 19.47 4.36
C VAL A 186 3.43 18.78 4.15
N THR A 187 2.41 19.56 3.85
CA THR A 187 1.10 19.06 3.45
C THR A 187 0.92 19.21 1.93
N PRO A 188 0.10 18.38 1.27
CA PRO A 188 -0.21 18.53 -0.15
C PRO A 188 -0.69 19.93 -0.52
N ASP A 189 -1.45 20.61 0.36
CA ASP A 189 -1.95 21.97 0.14
C ASP A 189 -0.82 23.00 0.03
N GLN A 190 0.29 22.78 0.72
CA GLN A 190 1.47 23.66 0.68
C GLN A 190 2.30 23.50 -0.60
N LEU A 191 2.02 22.45 -1.39
CA LEU A 191 2.78 22.15 -2.61
C LEU A 191 2.28 22.92 -3.83
N ASN A 192 1.34 23.87 -3.70
CA ASN A 192 0.79 24.67 -4.79
C ASN A 192 0.41 23.81 -6.01
N VAL A 193 -0.19 22.65 -5.75
CA VAL A 193 -0.62 21.73 -6.80
C VAL A 193 -1.62 22.44 -7.71
N ARG A 194 -1.31 22.57 -8.98
CA ARG A 194 -2.24 23.16 -9.95
C ARG A 194 -3.49 22.27 -10.04
N LYS A 195 -4.64 22.79 -9.67
CA LYS A 195 -5.93 22.06 -9.77
C LYS A 195 -6.24 21.58 -11.21
N THR A 196 -5.63 22.19 -12.21
CA THR A 196 -5.74 21.83 -13.63
C THR A 196 -5.07 20.50 -13.97
N ASP A 197 -4.05 20.08 -13.23
CA ASP A 197 -3.34 18.81 -13.50
C ASP A 197 -4.14 17.60 -13.01
N LEU A 198 -5.13 17.80 -12.13
CA LEU A 198 -6.03 16.74 -11.67
C LEU A 198 -7.01 16.25 -12.76
N LEU A 199 -7.12 16.96 -13.88
CA LEU A 199 -8.11 16.69 -14.94
C LEU A 199 -7.47 16.32 -16.30
N SER A 200 -6.14 16.35 -16.45
CA SER A 200 -5.51 16.02 -17.71
C SER A 200 -5.52 14.50 -17.95
N SER A 201 -6.06 14.11 -19.10
CA SER A 201 -6.17 12.71 -19.55
C SER A 201 -4.83 11.99 -19.71
N ASN A 202 -3.71 12.68 -19.65
CA ASN A 202 -2.37 12.14 -19.83
C ASN A 202 -1.82 11.42 -18.60
N GLN A 203 -2.48 11.49 -17.43
CA GLN A 203 -2.10 10.72 -16.25
C GLN A 203 -2.43 9.22 -16.36
N LYS A 204 -3.27 8.81 -17.32
CA LYS A 204 -3.58 7.39 -17.55
C LYS A 204 -2.42 6.58 -18.14
N GLU A 205 -1.46 7.22 -18.80
CA GLU A 205 -0.28 6.53 -19.36
C GLU A 205 0.87 6.35 -18.36
N PHE A 206 0.74 6.93 -17.16
CA PHE A 206 1.78 6.91 -16.13
C PHE A 206 1.99 5.51 -15.53
N PHE A 207 1.00 4.65 -15.63
CA PHE A 207 1.00 3.31 -15.04
C PHE A 207 0.95 2.24 -16.11
N SER A 208 2.03 1.46 -16.24
CA SER A 208 2.06 0.34 -17.19
C SER A 208 1.08 -0.77 -16.75
N ARG A 209 0.57 -1.55 -17.72
CA ARG A 209 -0.26 -2.74 -17.47
C ARG A 209 0.39 -3.73 -16.49
N GLU A 210 1.71 -3.79 -16.45
CA GLU A 210 2.47 -4.69 -15.56
C GLU A 210 2.38 -4.28 -14.09
N THR A 211 2.30 -3.00 -13.79
CA THR A 211 2.14 -2.48 -12.42
C THR A 211 0.80 -2.89 -11.82
N TYR A 212 -0.27 -2.78 -12.60
CA TYR A 212 -1.59 -3.27 -12.19
C TYR A 212 -1.58 -4.76 -11.84
N THR A 213 -0.80 -5.55 -12.58
CA THR A 213 -0.73 -7.01 -12.37
C THR A 213 0.01 -7.35 -11.07
N ILE A 214 1.04 -6.60 -10.70
CA ILE A 214 1.83 -6.84 -9.47
C ILE A 214 1.05 -6.40 -8.22
N GLU A 215 0.41 -5.23 -8.25
CA GLU A 215 -0.47 -4.79 -7.15
C GLU A 215 -1.66 -5.72 -6.96
N ALA A 216 -2.31 -6.11 -8.07
CA ALA A 216 -3.40 -7.06 -8.05
C ALA A 216 -2.98 -8.41 -7.41
N ALA A 217 -1.79 -8.93 -7.76
CA ALA A 217 -1.26 -10.15 -7.16
C ALA A 217 -0.96 -9.99 -5.66
N THR A 218 -0.51 -8.82 -5.23
CA THR A 218 -0.25 -8.51 -3.83
C THR A 218 -1.54 -8.43 -3.03
N PHE A 219 -2.50 -7.65 -3.52
CA PHE A 219 -3.81 -7.55 -2.88
C PHE A 219 -4.54 -8.89 -2.87
N GLN A 220 -4.38 -9.71 -3.91
CA GLN A 220 -4.98 -11.03 -3.97
C GLN A 220 -4.41 -12.01 -2.94
N LYS A 221 -3.10 -11.94 -2.63
CA LYS A 221 -2.51 -12.74 -1.53
C LYS A 221 -3.06 -12.33 -0.18
N VAL A 222 -3.09 -11.02 0.11
CA VAL A 222 -3.67 -10.50 1.37
C VAL A 222 -5.16 -10.82 1.45
N HIS A 223 -5.89 -10.66 0.35
CA HIS A 223 -7.30 -11.06 0.23
C HIS A 223 -7.49 -12.53 0.59
N SER A 224 -6.66 -13.43 0.06
CA SER A 224 -6.74 -14.87 0.36
C SER A 224 -6.50 -15.18 1.83
N VAL A 225 -5.56 -14.47 2.49
CA VAL A 225 -5.32 -14.61 3.94
C VAL A 225 -6.54 -14.15 4.74
N VAL A 226 -7.07 -12.97 4.44
CA VAL A 226 -8.27 -12.42 5.09
C VAL A 226 -9.46 -13.34 4.88
N HIS A 227 -9.65 -13.86 3.66
CA HIS A 227 -10.70 -14.80 3.32
C HIS A 227 -10.65 -16.07 4.19
N ASN A 228 -9.46 -16.69 4.33
CA ASN A 228 -9.28 -17.90 5.13
C ASN A 228 -9.51 -17.64 6.63
N LEU A 229 -9.05 -16.53 7.17
CA LEU A 229 -9.30 -16.12 8.55
C LEU A 229 -10.79 -15.91 8.79
N LEU A 230 -11.46 -15.18 7.90
CA LEU A 230 -12.88 -14.90 7.98
C LEU A 230 -13.71 -16.20 7.92
N ILE A 231 -13.45 -17.10 6.98
CA ILE A 231 -14.13 -18.40 6.88
C ILE A 231 -13.96 -19.20 8.16
N THR A 232 -12.76 -19.19 8.74
CA THR A 232 -12.49 -19.89 10.00
C THR A 232 -13.36 -19.36 11.14
N ASP A 233 -13.51 -18.05 11.25
CA ASP A 233 -14.33 -17.43 12.30
C ASP A 233 -15.82 -17.58 12.04
N LEU A 234 -16.25 -17.48 10.79
CA LEU A 234 -17.64 -17.70 10.42
C LEU A 234 -18.09 -19.14 10.69
N ASN A 235 -17.25 -20.14 10.42
CA ASN A 235 -17.53 -21.54 10.75
C ASN A 235 -17.71 -21.79 12.27
N LYS A 236 -17.01 -21.04 13.11
CA LYS A 236 -17.20 -21.09 14.57
C LYS A 236 -18.54 -20.49 14.97
N THR A 237 -18.93 -19.39 14.33
CA THR A 237 -20.11 -18.59 14.68
C THR A 237 -21.39 -19.18 14.09
N PHE A 238 -21.36 -19.61 12.84
CA PHE A 238 -22.53 -20.05 12.07
C PHE A 238 -22.57 -21.57 11.86
N LYS A 239 -22.44 -22.35 12.93
CA LYS A 239 -22.34 -23.83 12.90
C LYS A 239 -23.49 -24.56 12.19
N LYS A 240 -24.66 -23.94 12.06
CA LYS A 240 -25.86 -24.53 11.43
C LYS A 240 -26.24 -23.91 10.10
N HIS A 241 -25.42 -23.01 9.57
CA HIS A 241 -25.66 -22.31 8.32
C HIS A 241 -24.77 -22.87 7.20
N GLN A 242 -25.21 -22.71 5.96
CA GLN A 242 -24.38 -23.05 4.80
C GLN A 242 -23.49 -21.84 4.47
N ILE A 243 -22.17 -22.04 4.48
CA ILE A 243 -21.19 -21.03 4.12
C ILE A 243 -20.62 -21.36 2.75
N PHE A 244 -20.77 -20.44 1.81
CA PHE A 244 -20.28 -20.54 0.45
C PHE A 244 -19.12 -19.57 0.25
N SER A 245 -18.01 -20.09 -0.25
CA SER A 245 -16.89 -19.27 -0.75
C SER A 245 -17.13 -19.00 -2.23
N GLU A 246 -16.91 -17.74 -2.64
CA GLU A 246 -17.03 -17.32 -4.04
C GLU A 246 -18.41 -17.62 -4.65
N TYR A 247 -19.46 -17.22 -3.97
CA TYR A 247 -20.84 -17.47 -4.37
C TYR A 247 -21.22 -16.62 -5.58
N THR A 248 -21.79 -17.24 -6.62
CA THR A 248 -22.24 -16.54 -7.83
C THR A 248 -23.72 -16.23 -7.73
N LEU A 249 -24.08 -14.96 -7.83
CA LEU A 249 -25.46 -14.47 -7.90
C LEU A 249 -26.05 -14.66 -9.32
N ASP A 250 -27.36 -14.52 -9.45
CA ASP A 250 -28.09 -14.71 -10.72
C ASP A 250 -27.61 -13.84 -11.88
N ASN A 251 -27.07 -12.66 -11.58
CA ASN A 251 -26.52 -11.72 -12.57
C ASN A 251 -25.06 -12.04 -12.94
N ASN A 252 -24.56 -13.22 -12.60
CA ASN A 252 -23.15 -13.64 -12.71
C ASN A 252 -22.16 -12.80 -11.87
N THR A 253 -22.63 -11.99 -10.96
CA THR A 253 -21.78 -11.29 -10.00
C THR A 253 -21.31 -12.27 -8.93
N ARG A 254 -20.05 -12.18 -8.53
CA ARG A 254 -19.43 -13.10 -7.58
C ARG A 254 -19.20 -12.38 -6.25
N VAL A 255 -19.69 -12.97 -5.18
CA VAL A 255 -19.52 -12.53 -3.79
C VAL A 255 -18.43 -13.37 -3.14
N ASP A 256 -17.53 -12.75 -2.38
CA ASP A 256 -16.42 -13.48 -1.77
C ASP A 256 -16.89 -14.55 -0.79
N ILE A 257 -17.84 -14.24 0.11
CA ILE A 257 -18.46 -15.22 1.00
C ILE A 257 -19.94 -14.91 1.14
N ALA A 258 -20.77 -15.95 1.03
CA ALA A 258 -22.19 -15.90 1.33
C ALA A 258 -22.55 -16.93 2.40
N ILE A 259 -23.37 -16.52 3.37
CA ILE A 259 -23.94 -17.40 4.39
C ILE A 259 -25.44 -17.51 4.12
N LYS A 260 -25.93 -18.73 3.92
CA LYS A 260 -27.35 -19.01 3.77
C LYS A 260 -27.91 -19.60 5.05
N ASP A 261 -28.94 -18.99 5.60
CA ASP A 261 -29.63 -19.50 6.78
C ASP A 261 -30.67 -20.57 6.40
N ASN A 262 -31.27 -21.18 7.44
CA ASN A 262 -32.28 -22.22 7.25
C ASN A 262 -33.60 -21.70 6.64
N GLN A 263 -33.79 -20.38 6.58
CA GLN A 263 -34.95 -19.73 5.96
C GLN A 263 -34.70 -19.32 4.51
N GLY A 264 -33.49 -19.59 3.98
CA GLY A 264 -33.09 -19.25 2.63
C GLY A 264 -32.59 -17.83 2.47
N SER A 265 -32.39 -17.08 3.56
CA SER A 265 -31.88 -15.71 3.52
C SER A 265 -30.34 -15.68 3.56
N PHE A 266 -29.77 -14.65 2.96
CA PHE A 266 -28.33 -14.51 2.81
C PHE A 266 -27.75 -13.40 3.66
N ILE A 267 -26.53 -13.63 4.19
CA ILE A 267 -25.61 -12.62 4.70
C ILE A 267 -24.40 -12.65 3.77
N LEU A 268 -24.07 -11.51 3.17
CA LEU A 268 -22.99 -11.38 2.19
C LEU A 268 -21.77 -10.70 2.81
N TYR A 269 -20.59 -11.18 2.45
CA TYR A 269 -19.31 -10.62 2.87
C TYR A 269 -18.48 -10.32 1.62
N GLU A 270 -18.07 -9.06 1.49
CA GLU A 270 -17.20 -8.57 0.45
C GLU A 270 -15.87 -8.15 1.05
N ILE A 271 -14.80 -8.84 0.67
CA ILE A 271 -13.46 -8.59 1.15
C ILE A 271 -12.79 -7.60 0.21
N LYS A 272 -12.35 -6.48 0.74
CA LYS A 272 -11.59 -5.48 -0.01
C LYS A 272 -10.27 -5.18 0.64
N ILE A 273 -9.23 -5.35 -0.14
CA ILE A 273 -7.90 -4.93 0.18
C ILE A 273 -7.58 -3.71 -0.69
N GLY A 274 -7.13 -2.66 -0.08
CA GLY A 274 -6.82 -1.40 -0.73
C GLY A 274 -5.60 -0.76 -0.09
N ARG A 275 -5.17 0.36 -0.62
CA ARG A 275 -4.04 1.13 -0.08
C ARG A 275 -4.39 1.83 1.24
N ASN A 276 -5.64 2.15 1.40
CA ASN A 276 -6.18 2.82 2.58
C ASN A 276 -7.68 2.48 2.73
N LEU A 277 -8.26 2.83 3.87
CA LEU A 277 -9.66 2.54 4.17
C LEU A 277 -10.63 3.23 3.20
N ARG A 278 -10.29 4.42 2.68
CA ARG A 278 -11.13 5.15 1.73
C ARG A 278 -11.26 4.41 0.41
N ASP A 279 -10.18 3.77 -0.08
CA ASP A 279 -10.21 2.96 -1.29
C ASP A 279 -11.06 1.71 -1.09
N VAL A 280 -10.87 1.03 0.04
CA VAL A 280 -11.71 -0.11 0.45
C VAL A 280 -13.19 0.26 0.38
N MET A 281 -13.56 1.40 0.97
CA MET A 281 -14.95 1.86 0.97
C MET A 281 -15.49 2.11 -0.43
N ARG A 282 -14.74 2.81 -1.27
CA ARG A 282 -15.16 3.13 -2.64
C ARG A 282 -15.36 1.88 -3.50
N LEU A 283 -14.44 0.93 -3.42
CA LEU A 283 -14.50 -0.32 -4.15
C LEU A 283 -15.67 -1.19 -3.68
N SER A 284 -15.89 -1.27 -2.36
CA SER A 284 -16.96 -2.06 -1.77
C SER A 284 -18.34 -1.55 -2.13
N ILE A 285 -18.57 -0.24 -2.12
CA ILE A 285 -19.88 0.36 -2.37
C ILE A 285 -20.40 0.02 -3.76
N GLY A 286 -19.56 0.07 -4.78
CA GLY A 286 -19.95 -0.28 -6.15
C GLY A 286 -20.47 -1.71 -6.23
N GLN A 287 -19.78 -2.66 -5.63
CA GLN A 287 -20.17 -4.07 -5.63
C GLN A 287 -21.40 -4.35 -4.75
N LEU A 288 -21.48 -3.72 -3.56
CA LEU A 288 -22.67 -3.85 -2.72
C LEU A 288 -23.93 -3.31 -3.39
N LEU A 289 -23.80 -2.22 -4.17
CA LEU A 289 -24.90 -1.71 -5.00
C LEU A 289 -25.27 -2.74 -6.07
N GLU A 290 -24.30 -3.32 -6.77
CA GLU A 290 -24.54 -4.34 -7.79
C GLU A 290 -25.23 -5.58 -7.20
N TYR A 291 -24.80 -6.05 -6.03
CA TYR A 291 -25.47 -7.14 -5.31
C TYR A 291 -26.92 -6.79 -4.93
N SER A 292 -27.18 -5.54 -4.53
CA SER A 292 -28.52 -5.10 -4.18
C SER A 292 -29.48 -5.03 -5.35
N PHE A 293 -29.03 -5.14 -6.59
CA PHE A 293 -29.82 -5.24 -7.82
C PHE A 293 -29.97 -6.68 -8.35
N SER A 294 -29.34 -7.66 -7.71
CA SER A 294 -29.53 -9.07 -8.06
C SER A 294 -30.95 -9.56 -7.70
N LEU A 295 -31.48 -10.49 -8.49
CA LEU A 295 -32.82 -11.05 -8.24
C LEU A 295 -32.93 -11.78 -6.89
N GLU A 296 -31.83 -12.34 -6.39
CA GLU A 296 -31.77 -13.00 -5.08
C GLU A 296 -31.75 -12.04 -3.89
N TYR A 297 -31.51 -10.75 -4.08
CA TYR A 297 -31.31 -9.82 -2.97
C TYR A 297 -32.56 -9.57 -2.13
N GLN A 298 -33.74 -9.96 -2.58
CA GLN A 298 -34.95 -9.94 -1.73
C GLN A 298 -34.76 -10.73 -0.44
N ASN A 299 -33.87 -11.73 -0.46
CA ASN A 299 -33.52 -12.56 0.68
C ASN A 299 -32.22 -12.15 1.36
N ILE A 300 -31.58 -11.03 1.00
CA ILE A 300 -30.36 -10.56 1.64
C ILE A 300 -30.72 -9.83 2.94
N LYS A 301 -30.25 -10.36 4.07
CA LYS A 301 -30.46 -9.76 5.41
C LYS A 301 -29.43 -8.71 5.74
N GLU A 302 -28.20 -8.89 5.30
CA GLU A 302 -27.07 -8.03 5.64
C GLU A 302 -25.97 -8.14 4.60
N MET A 303 -25.26 -7.03 4.36
CA MET A 303 -24.06 -6.93 3.52
C MET A 303 -22.90 -6.44 4.38
N ASN A 304 -21.76 -7.13 4.31
CA ASN A 304 -20.62 -6.86 5.15
C ASN A 304 -19.41 -6.49 4.29
N ILE A 305 -18.79 -5.36 4.59
CA ILE A 305 -17.48 -4.98 4.06
C ILE A 305 -16.42 -5.53 5.03
N VAL A 306 -15.45 -6.26 4.50
CA VAL A 306 -14.37 -6.84 5.30
C VAL A 306 -13.02 -6.31 4.82
N SER A 307 -12.18 -5.87 5.74
CA SER A 307 -10.84 -5.38 5.41
C SER A 307 -9.87 -5.50 6.58
N ILE A 308 -8.61 -5.14 6.31
CA ILE A 308 -7.51 -5.13 7.27
C ILE A 308 -7.35 -3.80 8.02
N PHE A 309 -8.22 -2.81 7.77
CA PHE A 309 -8.17 -1.51 8.43
C PHE A 309 -9.16 -1.47 9.60
N ASP A 310 -8.70 -1.04 10.78
CA ASP A 310 -9.59 -0.84 11.93
C ASP A 310 -10.36 0.48 11.75
N ILE A 311 -11.65 0.36 11.48
CA ILE A 311 -12.54 1.53 11.31
C ILE A 311 -12.73 2.33 12.60
N ASN A 312 -12.46 1.74 13.76
CA ASN A 312 -12.56 2.40 15.07
C ASN A 312 -11.26 3.15 15.44
N ASP A 313 -10.20 3.03 14.64
CA ASP A 313 -9.00 3.85 14.80
C ASP A 313 -9.38 5.33 14.64
N PRO A 314 -9.01 6.21 15.58
CA PRO A 314 -9.32 7.64 15.52
C PRO A 314 -8.88 8.33 14.22
N THR A 315 -7.87 7.81 13.54
CA THR A 315 -7.40 8.32 12.24
C THR A 315 -8.40 8.08 11.10
N HIS A 316 -9.33 7.14 11.27
CA HIS A 316 -10.36 6.77 10.30
C HIS A 316 -11.73 7.37 10.57
N LEU A 317 -11.82 8.43 11.39
CA LEU A 317 -13.09 9.03 11.79
C LEU A 317 -13.96 9.49 10.61
N LYS A 318 -13.34 9.96 9.52
CA LYS A 318 -14.05 10.37 8.30
C LYS A 318 -14.72 9.18 7.61
N GLU A 319 -14.03 8.08 7.50
CA GLU A 319 -14.50 6.83 6.90
C GLU A 319 -15.57 6.18 7.77
N TYR A 320 -15.41 6.20 9.10
CA TYR A 320 -16.42 5.78 10.06
C TYR A 320 -17.74 6.57 9.89
N ASN A 321 -17.65 7.88 9.85
CA ASN A 321 -18.82 8.75 9.64
C ASN A 321 -19.47 8.53 8.27
N PHE A 322 -18.66 8.24 7.25
CA PHE A 322 -19.14 7.94 5.92
C PHE A 322 -19.96 6.63 5.88
N ILE A 323 -19.48 5.54 6.46
CA ILE A 323 -20.25 4.29 6.59
C ILE A 323 -21.56 4.50 7.34
N ASN A 324 -21.53 5.23 8.45
CA ASN A 324 -22.73 5.50 9.22
C ASN A 324 -23.74 6.34 8.42
N SER A 325 -23.26 7.20 7.54
CA SER A 325 -24.12 7.94 6.62
C SER A 325 -24.71 7.05 5.53
N LEU A 326 -23.91 6.16 4.95
CA LEU A 326 -24.37 5.20 3.92
C LEU A 326 -25.49 4.29 4.43
N ARG A 327 -25.39 3.83 5.67
CA ARG A 327 -26.44 2.99 6.32
C ARG A 327 -27.85 3.59 6.22
N LYS A 328 -27.97 4.92 6.10
CA LYS A 328 -29.24 5.61 5.95
C LYS A 328 -29.86 5.49 4.56
N TYR A 329 -29.04 5.22 3.54
CA TYR A 329 -29.47 5.18 2.15
C TYR A 329 -29.66 3.75 1.62
N PHE A 330 -29.07 2.76 2.25
CA PHE A 330 -29.24 1.36 1.87
C PHE A 330 -30.45 0.77 2.61
N LYS A 331 -31.31 0.06 1.87
CA LYS A 331 -32.43 -0.68 2.45
C LYS A 331 -31.97 -1.92 3.21
N ILE A 332 -30.85 -2.51 2.76
CA ILE A 332 -30.22 -3.68 3.40
C ILE A 332 -29.16 -3.15 4.36
N PRO A 333 -29.12 -3.64 5.60
CA PRO A 333 -28.09 -3.24 6.57
C PRO A 333 -26.68 -3.47 6.02
N ILE A 334 -25.79 -2.49 6.19
CA ILE A 334 -24.37 -2.59 5.85
C ILE A 334 -23.57 -2.54 7.12
N SER A 335 -22.71 -3.54 7.31
CA SER A 335 -21.75 -3.63 8.41
C SER A 335 -20.32 -3.60 7.90
N TYR A 336 -19.39 -3.29 8.78
CA TYR A 336 -17.97 -3.31 8.48
C TYR A 336 -17.25 -4.19 9.50
N HIS A 337 -16.39 -5.09 9.02
CA HIS A 337 -15.60 -5.99 9.81
C HIS A 337 -14.11 -5.76 9.59
N PHE A 338 -13.40 -5.59 10.68
CA PHE A 338 -11.94 -5.53 10.70
C PHE A 338 -11.38 -6.92 10.98
N ILE A 339 -10.55 -7.44 10.10
CA ILE A 339 -9.78 -8.66 10.32
C ILE A 339 -8.35 -8.27 10.64
N LYS A 340 -7.97 -8.50 11.90
CA LYS A 340 -6.59 -8.36 12.33
C LYS A 340 -5.78 -9.52 11.77
N ILE A 341 -4.85 -9.22 10.89
CA ILE A 341 -3.87 -10.22 10.47
C ILE A 341 -2.87 -10.36 11.62
N GLU A 342 -3.08 -11.36 12.47
CA GLU A 342 -2.09 -11.75 13.45
C GLU A 342 -1.06 -12.63 12.76
N ASN A 343 0.17 -12.41 13.12
CA ASN A 343 1.34 -13.05 12.57
C ASN A 343 1.24 -14.57 12.66
N THR A 344 1.21 -15.25 11.54
CA THR A 344 1.60 -16.67 11.46
C THR A 344 3.04 -16.77 10.99
#